data_abc19e157b869637e1c0003e2f4f4d08
#
_entry.id   abc19e157b869637e1c0003e2f4f4d08
#
_cell.length_a   1.000
_cell.length_b   1.000
_cell.length_c   1.000
_cell.angle_alpha   90.00
_cell.angle_beta   90.00
_cell.angle_gamma   90.00
#
_symmetry.space_group_name_H-M   'P 1'
#
loop_
_entity.id
_entity.type
_entity.pdbx_description
1 polymer ?
#
loop_
_entity_poly.entity_id
_entity_poly.type
_entity_poly.pdbx_seq_one_letter_code
_entity_poly.pdbx_strand_id
1 'polypeptide(L)'
;MKSAVRAAFLCGALALPPALAAREFTVLTYNVENLFDADGVAMFDDYKETGEEASYSPAKLLVKLRNIVHVLKTFNDGNGPEIIAFNEFEIDFSPGSPVEDYGKFLAEYKNLTVEQMLATKLDDNIRGLPVEALLLKYLEDEGLTGYEVVVGRDEPDLAALESGDRSVHRKAHKNAVFSKFPVKESKSHATPDARDILEVTLDIDGHPLTVFVNHWKSRASDPQAEQTRRLNARTLRDRADRILAGDASADIIIAGDFNSQYNQTKINPHLGKTALNDVLGSQGDEAATAKATGSSLYNLWHELPPEERFSDTYGGKWGTLMQKMITPGLYDHHGVQYVDDSFAVVVLPGFNTVGPLDLPRRWTNAGQGGGTSDHFPIAARFRTVGDGDKAKRVALSDPGTEDSPSELLEVGLHTLKPDQIPSFKAVHAKDPARHMGEFFRVRGKISSLRPLAIEVDGQNYLLHSHDDDLRQQLRSYPKEG
;
A
#
# COMPACT_ATOMS: atom_id res chain seq x y z
N MET A 1 36.24 40.18 -69.11
CA MET A 1 36.05 40.23 -67.66
C MET A 1 34.85 39.36 -67.30
N LYS A 2 35.06 38.15 -66.80
CA LYS A 2 33.99 37.22 -66.37
C LYS A 2 33.98 37.14 -64.86
N SER A 3 32.90 37.66 -64.25
CA SER A 3 32.74 37.67 -62.82
C SER A 3 32.16 36.29 -62.36
N ALA A 4 32.87 35.56 -61.54
CA ALA A 4 32.44 34.31 -60.97
C ALA A 4 31.72 34.56 -59.61
N VAL A 5 30.45 34.28 -59.51
CA VAL A 5 29.67 34.31 -58.28
C VAL A 5 29.92 32.99 -57.56
N ARG A 6 30.51 33.02 -56.36
CA ARG A 6 30.67 31.90 -55.44
C ARG A 6 29.40 31.83 -54.57
N ALA A 7 28.59 30.80 -54.77
CA ALA A 7 27.52 30.45 -53.82
C ALA A 7 28.12 29.73 -52.60
N ALA A 8 27.99 30.31 -51.40
CA ALA A 8 28.35 29.69 -50.14
C ALA A 8 27.14 28.85 -49.68
N PHE A 9 27.29 27.53 -49.66
CA PHE A 9 26.35 26.63 -49.00
C PHE A 9 26.61 26.70 -47.48
N LEU A 10 25.65 27.29 -46.71
CA LEU A 10 25.61 27.15 -45.27
C LEU A 10 25.02 25.77 -44.99
N CYS A 11 25.82 24.79 -44.59
CA CYS A 11 25.38 23.59 -43.91
C CYS A 11 24.97 23.95 -42.49
N GLY A 12 23.69 24.16 -42.28
CA GLY A 12 23.10 24.21 -40.92
C GLY A 12 23.19 22.81 -40.32
N ALA A 13 24.10 22.60 -39.39
CA ALA A 13 24.09 21.43 -38.53
C ALA A 13 22.84 21.52 -37.66
N LEU A 14 21.84 20.70 -37.94
CA LEU A 14 20.76 20.40 -36.99
C LEU A 14 21.42 19.76 -35.79
N ALA A 15 21.59 20.53 -34.72
CA ALA A 15 21.93 19.96 -33.42
C ALA A 15 20.74 19.06 -32.99
N LEU A 16 20.95 17.77 -33.03
CA LEU A 16 20.06 16.82 -32.37
C LEU A 16 20.00 17.20 -30.90
N PRO A 17 18.83 17.28 -30.28
CA PRO A 17 18.72 17.48 -28.82
C PRO A 17 19.57 16.38 -28.14
N PRO A 18 20.26 16.70 -27.05
CA PRO A 18 20.98 15.68 -26.29
C PRO A 18 19.94 14.59 -25.91
N ALA A 19 20.31 13.34 -26.17
CA ALA A 19 19.52 12.23 -25.68
C ALA A 19 19.34 12.43 -24.17
N LEU A 20 18.10 12.59 -23.69
CA LEU A 20 17.84 12.64 -22.25
C LEU A 20 18.52 11.41 -21.63
N ALA A 21 19.38 11.63 -20.66
CA ALA A 21 19.96 10.53 -19.89
C ALA A 21 18.80 9.76 -19.25
N ALA A 22 18.84 8.44 -19.30
CA ALA A 22 17.82 7.60 -18.67
C ALA A 22 17.66 8.00 -17.20
N ARG A 23 16.47 8.44 -16.82
CA ARG A 23 16.14 8.84 -15.45
C ARG A 23 15.52 7.63 -14.75
N GLU A 24 16.17 7.16 -13.69
CA GLU A 24 15.56 6.15 -12.82
C GLU A 24 14.60 6.82 -11.84
N PHE A 25 13.53 6.11 -11.48
CA PHE A 25 12.54 6.53 -10.50
C PHE A 25 11.94 5.33 -9.77
N THR A 26 11.43 5.55 -8.57
CA THR A 26 10.85 4.53 -7.70
C THR A 26 9.33 4.62 -7.69
N VAL A 27 8.67 3.47 -7.81
CA VAL A 27 7.23 3.31 -7.58
C VAL A 27 7.02 2.52 -6.29
N LEU A 28 6.54 3.20 -5.25
CA LEU A 28 6.19 2.61 -3.97
C LEU A 28 4.70 2.25 -3.94
N THR A 29 4.35 1.13 -3.31
CA THR A 29 2.96 0.76 -2.98
C THR A 29 2.86 0.58 -1.48
N TYR A 30 1.95 1.31 -0.83
CA TYR A 30 1.87 1.36 0.61
C TYR A 30 0.42 1.37 1.10
N ASN A 31 -0.01 0.28 1.73
CA ASN A 31 -1.19 0.27 2.59
C ASN A 31 -0.78 0.89 3.94
N VAL A 32 -1.40 2.01 4.31
CA VAL A 32 -1.02 2.76 5.51
C VAL A 32 -1.82 2.40 6.76
N GLU A 33 -2.66 1.38 6.70
CA GLU A 33 -3.52 0.92 7.81
C GLU A 33 -4.33 2.07 8.44
N ASN A 34 -5.41 2.51 7.77
CA ASN A 34 -6.36 3.53 8.26
C ASN A 34 -5.73 4.92 8.48
N LEU A 35 -5.40 5.63 7.41
CA LEU A 35 -5.04 7.05 7.50
C LEU A 35 -6.31 7.90 7.47
N PHE A 36 -6.72 8.40 8.63
CA PHE A 36 -7.93 9.19 8.88
C PHE A 36 -7.57 10.65 9.20
N ASP A 37 -8.48 11.57 8.92
CA ASP A 37 -8.28 12.99 9.17
C ASP A 37 -8.53 13.39 10.64
N ALA A 38 -8.72 14.68 10.91
CA ALA A 38 -8.79 15.21 12.27
C ALA A 38 -10.20 15.66 12.68
N ASP A 39 -11.22 15.44 11.83
CA ASP A 39 -12.57 15.94 12.07
C ASP A 39 -13.34 15.12 13.13
N GLY A 40 -12.94 13.86 13.33
CA GLY A 40 -13.57 12.93 14.25
C GLY A 40 -14.87 12.35 13.75
N VAL A 41 -15.16 12.46 12.44
CA VAL A 41 -16.32 11.90 11.77
C VAL A 41 -15.87 10.71 10.91
N ALA A 42 -15.97 9.51 11.43
CA ALA A 42 -15.43 8.31 10.79
C ALA A 42 -16.40 7.13 10.80
N MET A 43 -16.21 6.19 9.86
CA MET A 43 -16.96 4.93 9.85
C MET A 43 -16.54 3.97 10.97
N PHE A 44 -15.30 4.09 11.47
CA PHE A 44 -14.77 3.24 12.53
C PHE A 44 -14.86 3.95 13.87
N ASP A 45 -15.42 3.25 14.87
CA ASP A 45 -15.74 3.86 16.17
C ASP A 45 -14.50 4.36 16.91
N ASP A 46 -13.35 3.70 16.76
CA ASP A 46 -12.08 4.10 17.38
C ASP A 46 -11.41 5.32 16.71
N TYR A 47 -11.94 5.78 15.55
CA TYR A 47 -11.52 7.01 14.88
C TYR A 47 -12.46 8.19 15.07
N LYS A 48 -13.60 7.99 15.77
CA LYS A 48 -14.53 9.08 16.09
C LYS A 48 -14.01 9.98 17.21
N GLU A 49 -14.51 11.23 17.24
CA GLU A 49 -14.21 12.18 18.31
C GLU A 49 -14.88 11.77 19.64
N THR A 50 -16.08 11.18 19.57
CA THR A 50 -16.88 10.82 20.74
C THR A 50 -17.42 9.39 20.64
N GLY A 51 -17.57 8.73 21.80
CA GLY A 51 -18.06 7.37 21.92
C GLY A 51 -17.21 6.56 22.90
N GLU A 52 -17.69 5.38 23.28
CA GLU A 52 -16.97 4.51 24.23
C GLU A 52 -15.62 4.00 23.68
N GLU A 53 -15.52 3.81 22.37
CA GLU A 53 -14.31 3.34 21.66
C GLU A 53 -13.52 4.50 21.05
N ALA A 54 -14.02 5.73 21.12
CA ALA A 54 -13.37 6.90 20.53
C ALA A 54 -11.99 7.14 21.15
N SER A 55 -10.98 7.08 20.33
CA SER A 55 -9.59 7.19 20.81
C SER A 55 -8.67 7.95 19.86
N TYR A 56 -9.13 8.34 18.68
CA TYR A 56 -8.34 9.09 17.71
C TYR A 56 -8.27 10.59 18.07
N SER A 57 -7.24 11.27 17.59
CA SER A 57 -7.06 12.71 17.85
C SER A 57 -6.09 13.32 16.82
N PRO A 58 -6.11 14.66 16.65
CA PRO A 58 -5.15 15.36 15.79
C PRO A 58 -3.68 15.07 16.13
N ALA A 59 -3.36 14.87 17.42
CA ALA A 59 -2.02 14.49 17.85
C ALA A 59 -1.61 13.10 17.36
N LYS A 60 -2.55 12.15 17.31
CA LYS A 60 -2.29 10.79 16.78
C LYS A 60 -2.18 10.80 15.26
N LEU A 61 -3.01 11.59 14.58
CA LEU A 61 -2.84 11.83 13.14
C LEU A 61 -1.42 12.35 12.85
N LEU A 62 -0.93 13.33 13.61
CA LEU A 62 0.43 13.85 13.42
C LEU A 62 1.50 12.77 13.62
N VAL A 63 1.33 11.88 14.60
CA VAL A 63 2.24 10.72 14.79
C VAL A 63 2.21 9.83 13.55
N LYS A 64 1.03 9.55 13.01
CA LYS A 64 0.87 8.70 11.83
C LYS A 64 1.49 9.33 10.58
N LEU A 65 1.24 10.61 10.32
CA LEU A 65 1.86 11.35 9.22
C LEU A 65 3.38 11.32 9.31
N ARG A 66 3.93 11.57 10.52
CA ARG A 66 5.38 11.49 10.77
C ARG A 66 5.95 10.11 10.44
N ASN A 67 5.25 9.05 10.84
CA ASN A 67 5.72 7.68 10.61
C ASN A 67 5.66 7.31 9.12
N ILE A 68 4.63 7.72 8.39
CA ILE A 68 4.55 7.56 6.93
C ILE A 68 5.72 8.31 6.27
N VAL A 69 5.91 9.57 6.58
CA VAL A 69 6.97 10.39 5.97
C VAL A 69 8.37 9.86 6.30
N HIS A 70 8.57 9.31 7.50
CA HIS A 70 9.84 8.65 7.83
C HIS A 70 10.15 7.48 6.88
N VAL A 71 9.15 6.64 6.57
CA VAL A 71 9.33 5.57 5.57
C VAL A 71 9.66 6.16 4.20
N LEU A 72 8.95 7.20 3.76
CA LEU A 72 9.19 7.83 2.46
C LEU A 72 10.58 8.45 2.34
N LYS A 73 11.09 9.04 3.42
CA LYS A 73 12.45 9.64 3.46
C LYS A 73 13.59 8.61 3.32
N THR A 74 13.31 7.32 3.39
CA THR A 74 14.35 6.29 3.15
C THR A 74 14.68 6.11 1.67
N PHE A 75 13.91 6.73 0.77
CA PHE A 75 14.09 6.64 -0.67
C PHE A 75 14.80 7.87 -1.22
N ASN A 76 15.62 7.65 -2.27
CA ASN A 76 16.18 8.70 -3.13
C ASN A 76 16.90 9.79 -2.32
N ASP A 77 17.79 9.40 -1.41
CA ASP A 77 18.58 10.29 -0.54
C ASP A 77 17.71 11.29 0.26
N GLY A 78 16.54 10.84 0.72
CA GLY A 78 15.62 11.65 1.51
C GLY A 78 14.59 12.44 0.68
N ASN A 79 14.62 12.32 -0.64
CA ASN A 79 13.67 13.03 -1.51
C ASN A 79 12.34 12.28 -1.67
N GLY A 80 12.25 11.03 -1.23
CA GLY A 80 11.06 10.19 -1.36
C GLY A 80 10.89 9.56 -2.76
N PRO A 81 10.01 8.53 -2.88
CA PRO A 81 9.70 7.90 -4.16
C PRO A 81 9.05 8.89 -5.13
N GLU A 82 9.24 8.72 -6.43
CA GLU A 82 8.62 9.59 -7.43
C GLU A 82 7.13 9.31 -7.62
N ILE A 83 6.71 8.06 -7.42
CA ILE A 83 5.31 7.64 -7.51
C ILE A 83 4.97 6.80 -6.28
N ILE A 84 3.87 7.13 -5.61
CA ILE A 84 3.38 6.40 -4.45
C ILE A 84 1.92 6.02 -4.68
N ALA A 85 1.64 4.72 -4.67
CA ALA A 85 0.29 4.16 -4.70
C ALA A 85 -0.13 3.81 -3.27
N PHE A 86 -1.05 4.58 -2.71
CA PHE A 86 -1.53 4.39 -1.35
C PHE A 86 -2.86 3.66 -1.28
N ASN A 87 -3.02 2.85 -0.23
CA ASN A 87 -4.29 2.27 0.19
C ASN A 87 -4.65 2.73 1.61
N GLU A 88 -5.94 2.69 1.93
CA GLU A 88 -6.52 2.99 3.24
C GLU A 88 -6.42 4.46 3.65
N PHE A 89 -6.58 5.37 2.69
CA PHE A 89 -6.93 6.74 2.98
C PHE A 89 -8.43 6.83 3.27
N GLU A 90 -8.82 7.58 4.27
CA GLU A 90 -10.21 7.83 4.60
C GLU A 90 -10.96 8.48 3.43
N ILE A 91 -12.20 8.04 3.18
CA ILE A 91 -13.17 8.84 2.45
C ILE A 91 -13.52 10.03 3.32
N ASP A 92 -13.45 11.24 2.78
CA ASP A 92 -13.79 12.46 3.53
C ASP A 92 -15.29 12.49 3.86
N PHE A 93 -15.61 12.43 5.14
CA PHE A 93 -16.98 12.51 5.66
C PHE A 93 -17.39 13.92 6.06
N SER A 94 -16.53 14.92 5.87
CA SER A 94 -16.81 16.32 6.16
C SER A 94 -17.43 17.05 4.96
N PRO A 95 -18.75 17.27 4.92
CA PRO A 95 -19.38 17.91 3.79
C PRO A 95 -18.83 19.33 3.55
N GLY A 96 -18.35 19.59 2.33
CA GLY A 96 -17.89 20.92 1.93
C GLY A 96 -16.42 21.24 2.19
N SER A 97 -15.61 20.22 2.51
CA SER A 97 -14.18 20.33 2.74
C SER A 97 -13.26 19.82 1.59
N PRO A 98 -13.73 19.41 0.41
CA PRO A 98 -12.84 18.91 -0.64
C PRO A 98 -11.82 19.97 -1.04
N VAL A 99 -10.56 19.55 -1.17
CA VAL A 99 -9.50 20.37 -1.73
C VAL A 99 -9.51 20.19 -3.26
N GLU A 100 -10.09 21.15 -3.97
CA GLU A 100 -10.20 21.10 -5.44
C GLU A 100 -8.85 21.38 -6.14
N ASP A 101 -7.97 22.15 -5.50
CA ASP A 101 -6.69 22.58 -6.07
C ASP A 101 -5.59 22.53 -4.97
N TYR A 102 -4.79 21.49 -5.00
CA TYR A 102 -3.73 21.29 -4.02
C TYR A 102 -2.64 22.36 -4.09
N GLY A 103 -2.41 22.99 -5.25
CA GLY A 103 -1.45 24.09 -5.38
C GLY A 103 -1.94 25.35 -4.64
N LYS A 104 -3.23 25.69 -4.77
CA LYS A 104 -3.83 26.77 -3.99
C LYS A 104 -3.84 26.47 -2.51
N PHE A 105 -4.18 25.24 -2.13
CA PHE A 105 -4.14 24.80 -0.73
C PHE A 105 -2.74 24.98 -0.12
N LEU A 106 -1.69 24.50 -0.77
CA LEU A 106 -0.33 24.67 -0.31
C LEU A 106 0.07 26.14 -0.22
N ALA A 107 -0.36 26.99 -1.16
CA ALA A 107 -0.09 28.42 -1.15
C ALA A 107 -0.82 29.12 0.02
N GLU A 108 -2.04 28.72 0.34
CA GLU A 108 -2.84 29.24 1.46
C GLU A 108 -2.17 28.93 2.80
N TYR A 109 -1.77 27.68 3.00
CA TYR A 109 -1.18 27.22 4.26
C TYR A 109 0.36 27.30 4.32
N LYS A 110 1.01 27.97 3.37
CA LYS A 110 2.48 28.05 3.27
C LYS A 110 3.21 28.54 4.51
N ASN A 111 2.55 29.35 5.35
CA ASN A 111 3.14 29.93 6.56
C ASN A 111 2.82 29.14 7.84
N LEU A 112 2.12 28.01 7.72
CA LEU A 112 1.79 27.12 8.81
C LEU A 112 2.37 25.73 8.53
N THR A 113 2.94 25.09 9.52
CA THR A 113 3.27 23.66 9.44
C THR A 113 2.06 22.82 9.87
N VAL A 114 1.96 21.58 9.41
CA VAL A 114 0.91 20.66 9.85
C VAL A 114 0.96 20.45 11.37
N GLU A 115 2.14 20.46 11.98
CA GLU A 115 2.26 20.44 13.45
C GLU A 115 1.56 21.63 14.10
N GLN A 116 1.71 22.84 13.55
CA GLN A 116 1.00 24.03 14.04
C GLN A 116 -0.51 23.94 13.77
N MET A 117 -0.90 23.46 12.59
CA MET A 117 -2.31 23.29 12.21
C MET A 117 -3.02 22.34 13.18
N LEU A 118 -2.45 21.18 13.46
CA LEU A 118 -3.08 20.16 14.30
C LEU A 118 -2.93 20.39 15.81
N ALA A 119 -1.97 21.22 16.26
CA ALA A 119 -1.73 21.46 17.69
C ALA A 119 -2.23 22.82 18.18
N THR A 120 -1.83 23.92 17.53
CA THR A 120 -2.04 25.28 18.08
C THR A 120 -2.99 26.15 17.26
N LYS A 121 -3.29 25.77 16.03
CA LYS A 121 -4.12 26.52 15.07
C LYS A 121 -5.34 25.73 14.59
N LEU A 122 -5.65 24.63 15.26
CA LEU A 122 -6.77 23.78 14.91
C LEU A 122 -8.09 24.54 15.04
N ASP A 123 -8.73 24.78 13.92
CA ASP A 123 -10.08 25.36 13.81
C ASP A 123 -10.95 24.45 12.94
N ASP A 124 -12.20 24.82 12.71
CA ASP A 124 -13.13 23.99 11.94
C ASP A 124 -12.70 23.81 10.48
N ASN A 125 -12.03 24.80 9.87
CA ASN A 125 -11.51 24.68 8.50
C ASN A 125 -10.38 23.66 8.43
N ILE A 126 -9.46 23.67 9.39
CA ILE A 126 -8.34 22.73 9.44
C ILE A 126 -8.83 21.32 9.81
N ARG A 127 -9.83 21.21 10.70
CA ARG A 127 -10.44 19.92 11.05
C ARG A 127 -11.07 19.24 9.84
N GLY A 128 -11.77 19.99 9.01
CA GLY A 128 -12.43 19.50 7.81
C GLY A 128 -11.51 19.29 6.61
N LEU A 129 -10.19 19.42 6.73
CA LEU A 129 -9.28 19.13 5.62
C LEU A 129 -9.17 17.63 5.38
N PRO A 130 -9.29 17.17 4.14
CA PRO A 130 -9.15 15.75 3.82
C PRO A 130 -7.71 15.30 4.10
N VAL A 131 -7.56 14.04 4.50
CA VAL A 131 -6.29 13.51 5.01
C VAL A 131 -5.16 13.54 3.99
N GLU A 132 -5.45 13.37 2.70
CA GLU A 132 -4.45 13.50 1.63
C GLU A 132 -3.88 14.91 1.50
N ALA A 133 -4.69 15.95 1.76
CA ALA A 133 -4.21 17.33 1.79
C ALA A 133 -3.27 17.56 2.98
N LEU A 134 -3.63 17.03 4.16
CA LEU A 134 -2.77 17.09 5.35
C LEU A 134 -1.45 16.34 5.13
N LEU A 135 -1.49 15.14 4.51
CA LEU A 135 -0.27 14.42 4.18
C LEU A 135 0.58 15.17 3.15
N LEU A 136 -0.02 15.71 2.08
CA LEU A 136 0.70 16.50 1.08
C LEU A 136 1.41 17.70 1.72
N LYS A 137 0.69 18.43 2.59
CA LYS A 137 1.26 19.57 3.30
C LYS A 137 2.39 19.15 4.25
N TYR A 138 2.24 17.99 4.92
CA TYR A 138 3.27 17.48 5.80
C TYR A 138 4.52 17.02 5.02
N LEU A 139 4.33 16.47 3.82
CA LEU A 139 5.44 16.17 2.90
C LEU A 139 6.21 17.45 2.53
N GLU A 140 5.50 18.51 2.13
CA GLU A 140 6.11 19.81 1.84
C GLU A 140 6.86 20.39 3.05
N ASP A 141 6.28 20.34 4.26
CA ASP A 141 6.92 20.80 5.50
C ASP A 141 8.23 20.05 5.79
N GLU A 142 8.29 18.78 5.42
CA GLU A 142 9.41 17.88 5.63
C GLU A 142 10.40 17.84 4.45
N GLY A 143 10.19 18.67 3.43
CA GLY A 143 11.08 18.82 2.26
C GLY A 143 10.87 17.81 1.15
N LEU A 144 9.83 16.95 1.23
CA LEU A 144 9.43 16.04 0.14
C LEU A 144 8.43 16.77 -0.77
N THR A 145 8.96 17.54 -1.72
CA THR A 145 8.16 18.47 -2.53
C THR A 145 7.83 17.94 -3.93
N GLY A 146 6.91 18.61 -4.60
CA GLY A 146 6.61 18.41 -6.02
C GLY A 146 5.64 17.27 -6.31
N TYR A 147 4.87 16.82 -5.33
CA TYR A 147 3.83 15.82 -5.58
C TYR A 147 2.53 16.45 -6.09
N GLU A 148 2.01 15.90 -7.18
CA GLU A 148 0.60 16.01 -7.55
C GLU A 148 -0.17 14.86 -6.90
N VAL A 149 -1.40 15.14 -6.42
CA VAL A 149 -2.22 14.18 -5.70
C VAL A 149 -3.47 13.85 -6.51
N VAL A 150 -3.76 12.56 -6.63
CA VAL A 150 -5.00 12.04 -7.18
C VAL A 150 -5.59 11.05 -6.20
N VAL A 151 -6.85 11.23 -5.87
CA VAL A 151 -7.60 10.29 -5.03
C VAL A 151 -8.66 9.55 -5.84
N GLY A 152 -9.01 8.36 -5.37
CA GLY A 152 -10.15 7.62 -5.87
C GLY A 152 -11.46 8.33 -5.57
N ARG A 153 -12.59 7.70 -5.92
CA ARG A 153 -13.90 8.26 -5.62
C ARG A 153 -14.00 8.56 -4.12
N ASP A 154 -14.37 9.80 -3.82
CA ASP A 154 -14.50 10.36 -2.49
C ASP A 154 -15.95 10.84 -2.28
N GLU A 155 -16.87 9.91 -2.29
CA GLU A 155 -18.31 10.16 -2.09
C GLU A 155 -18.77 9.43 -0.82
N PRO A 156 -18.89 10.16 0.32
CA PRO A 156 -19.29 9.55 1.58
C PRO A 156 -20.75 9.08 1.55
N ASP A 157 -21.01 7.91 2.12
CA ASP A 157 -22.37 7.44 2.40
C ASP A 157 -22.83 7.94 3.78
N LEU A 158 -23.24 9.20 3.84
CA LEU A 158 -23.64 9.85 5.09
C LEU A 158 -24.84 9.15 5.74
N ALA A 159 -25.78 8.61 4.95
CA ALA A 159 -26.93 7.89 5.50
C ALA A 159 -26.49 6.58 6.18
N ALA A 160 -25.50 5.91 5.64
CA ALA A 160 -24.91 4.73 6.27
C ALA A 160 -24.12 5.07 7.53
N LEU A 161 -23.42 6.17 7.54
CA LEU A 161 -22.72 6.68 8.72
C LEU A 161 -23.71 6.97 9.87
N GLU A 162 -24.79 7.69 9.57
CA GLU A 162 -25.85 8.04 10.55
C GLU A 162 -26.60 6.80 11.08
N SER A 163 -26.86 5.82 10.22
CA SER A 163 -27.57 4.60 10.62
C SER A 163 -26.71 3.62 11.42
N GLY A 164 -25.39 3.83 11.46
CA GLY A 164 -24.46 2.88 12.05
C GLY A 164 -24.36 1.55 11.29
N ASP A 165 -24.71 1.54 10.00
CA ASP A 165 -24.65 0.34 9.16
C ASP A 165 -23.22 -0.09 8.88
N ARG A 166 -22.72 -1.03 9.70
CA ARG A 166 -21.38 -1.61 9.54
C ARG A 166 -21.17 -2.38 8.23
N SER A 167 -22.24 -2.68 7.46
CA SER A 167 -22.09 -3.31 6.15
C SER A 167 -21.36 -2.43 5.14
N VAL A 168 -21.30 -1.13 5.38
CA VAL A 168 -20.64 -0.12 4.54
C VAL A 168 -19.22 0.25 4.98
N HIS A 169 -18.67 -0.36 6.03
CA HIS A 169 -17.26 -0.16 6.45
C HIS A 169 -16.26 -0.36 5.31
N ARG A 170 -16.59 -1.17 4.30
CA ARG A 170 -15.84 -1.34 3.06
C ARG A 170 -15.70 -0.06 2.23
N LYS A 171 -16.53 0.95 2.50
CA LYS A 171 -16.50 2.28 1.87
C LYS A 171 -15.84 3.33 2.75
N ALA A 172 -15.18 2.94 3.83
CA ALA A 172 -14.47 3.86 4.69
C ALA A 172 -13.19 4.42 4.04
N HIS A 173 -12.68 3.72 3.02
CA HIS A 173 -11.39 4.02 2.43
C HIS A 173 -11.45 4.27 0.93
N LYS A 174 -10.55 5.12 0.46
CA LYS A 174 -10.20 5.37 -0.93
C LYS A 174 -8.73 5.01 -1.20
N ASN A 175 -8.39 4.86 -2.48
CA ASN A 175 -7.02 4.75 -2.96
C ASN A 175 -6.51 6.13 -3.35
N ALA A 176 -5.19 6.35 -3.24
CA ALA A 176 -4.56 7.60 -3.67
C ALA A 176 -3.26 7.35 -4.43
N VAL A 177 -2.90 8.28 -5.31
CA VAL A 177 -1.60 8.36 -5.98
C VAL A 177 -0.99 9.72 -5.70
N PHE A 178 0.25 9.71 -5.22
CA PHE A 178 1.10 10.88 -5.12
C PHE A 178 2.22 10.74 -6.16
N SER A 179 2.37 11.70 -7.05
CA SER A 179 3.30 11.62 -8.17
C SER A 179 4.09 12.91 -8.34
N LYS A 180 5.41 12.79 -8.54
CA LYS A 180 6.26 13.89 -8.98
C LYS A 180 6.27 14.06 -10.51
N PHE A 181 5.58 13.17 -11.22
CA PHE A 181 5.32 13.31 -12.64
C PHE A 181 3.90 13.88 -12.85
N PRO A 182 3.69 14.69 -13.89
CA PRO A 182 2.40 15.27 -14.18
C PRO A 182 1.31 14.21 -14.38
N VAL A 183 0.14 14.46 -13.85
CA VAL A 183 -1.06 13.64 -14.06
C VAL A 183 -1.75 14.04 -15.36
N LYS A 184 -1.89 13.12 -16.31
CA LYS A 184 -2.62 13.33 -17.56
C LYS A 184 -4.11 13.07 -17.41
N GLU A 185 -4.46 11.97 -16.77
CA GLU A 185 -5.83 11.52 -16.62
C GLU A 185 -5.96 10.63 -15.38
N SER A 186 -7.14 10.67 -14.75
CA SER A 186 -7.50 9.74 -13.69
C SER A 186 -8.95 9.28 -13.82
N LYS A 187 -9.22 8.04 -13.39
CA LYS A 187 -10.56 7.43 -13.36
C LYS A 187 -10.72 6.53 -12.17
N SER A 188 -11.89 6.58 -11.55
CA SER A 188 -12.31 5.57 -10.57
C SER A 188 -13.24 4.55 -11.24
N HIS A 189 -12.93 3.26 -11.06
CA HIS A 189 -13.75 2.17 -11.56
C HIS A 189 -14.45 1.50 -10.39
N ALA A 190 -15.77 1.61 -10.36
CA ALA A 190 -16.58 1.03 -9.31
C ALA A 190 -16.42 -0.50 -9.25
N THR A 191 -16.24 -1.01 -8.06
CA THR A 191 -16.16 -2.44 -7.79
C THR A 191 -17.22 -2.86 -6.78
N PRO A 192 -17.86 -4.03 -6.96
CA PRO A 192 -18.79 -4.55 -5.99
C PRO A 192 -18.09 -4.85 -4.66
N ASP A 193 -18.65 -4.37 -3.56
CA ASP A 193 -18.23 -4.71 -2.19
C ASP A 193 -16.75 -4.50 -1.85
N ALA A 194 -16.07 -3.64 -2.60
CA ALA A 194 -14.69 -3.22 -2.36
C ALA A 194 -14.52 -1.73 -2.69
N ARG A 195 -13.31 -1.21 -2.49
CA ARG A 195 -12.94 0.17 -2.86
C ARG A 195 -12.83 0.25 -4.37
N ASP A 196 -13.20 1.40 -4.94
CA ASP A 196 -13.04 1.63 -6.37
C ASP A 196 -11.56 1.49 -6.79
N ILE A 197 -11.33 0.92 -7.97
CA ILE A 197 -10.00 0.86 -8.55
C ILE A 197 -9.65 2.24 -9.08
N LEU A 198 -8.54 2.81 -8.63
CA LEU A 198 -8.04 4.08 -9.13
C LEU A 198 -7.08 3.84 -10.30
N GLU A 199 -7.41 4.34 -11.48
CA GLU A 199 -6.57 4.41 -12.67
C GLU A 199 -5.99 5.81 -12.80
N VAL A 200 -4.68 5.93 -12.89
CA VAL A 200 -3.97 7.20 -13.12
C VAL A 200 -3.00 7.04 -14.27
N THR A 201 -3.10 7.91 -15.26
CA THR A 201 -2.11 8.00 -16.34
C THR A 201 -1.20 9.18 -16.07
N LEU A 202 0.09 8.91 -15.93
CA LEU A 202 1.15 9.87 -15.68
C LEU A 202 1.92 10.19 -16.96
N ASP A 203 2.49 11.38 -17.03
CA ASP A 203 3.43 11.79 -18.07
C ASP A 203 4.86 11.59 -17.61
N ILE A 204 5.48 10.52 -18.05
CA ILE A 204 6.88 10.25 -17.74
C ILE A 204 7.76 10.75 -18.87
N ASP A 205 8.18 12.01 -18.77
CA ASP A 205 9.04 12.67 -19.78
C ASP A 205 8.48 12.58 -21.22
N GLY A 206 7.13 12.73 -21.37
CA GLY A 206 6.43 12.66 -22.64
C GLY A 206 5.77 11.31 -22.94
N HIS A 207 6.05 10.27 -22.15
CA HIS A 207 5.50 8.91 -22.32
C HIS A 207 4.43 8.60 -21.27
N PRO A 208 3.29 8.01 -21.68
CA PRO A 208 2.25 7.66 -20.73
C PRO A 208 2.60 6.38 -19.95
N LEU A 209 2.52 6.47 -18.61
CA LEU A 209 2.54 5.32 -17.71
C LEU A 209 1.19 5.24 -17.00
N THR A 210 0.49 4.11 -17.14
CA THR A 210 -0.77 3.87 -16.41
C THR A 210 -0.52 3.10 -15.14
N VAL A 211 -0.98 3.63 -14.00
CA VAL A 211 -0.90 2.98 -12.69
C VAL A 211 -2.32 2.67 -12.21
N PHE A 212 -2.61 1.40 -11.95
CA PHE A 212 -3.85 0.97 -11.29
C PHE A 212 -3.57 0.72 -9.81
N VAL A 213 -4.29 1.43 -8.93
CA VAL A 213 -4.24 1.21 -7.49
C VAL A 213 -5.49 0.48 -7.05
N ASN A 214 -5.29 -0.66 -6.39
CA ASN A 214 -6.33 -1.60 -6.02
C ASN A 214 -6.38 -1.79 -4.51
N HIS A 215 -7.58 -1.97 -3.97
CA HIS A 215 -7.77 -2.48 -2.61
C HIS A 215 -9.00 -3.40 -2.62
N TRP A 216 -8.76 -4.71 -2.80
CA TRP A 216 -9.82 -5.69 -2.98
C TRP A 216 -10.46 -6.13 -1.67
N LYS A 217 -11.48 -7.00 -1.78
CA LYS A 217 -12.19 -7.55 -0.63
C LYS A 217 -11.28 -8.37 0.28
N SER A 218 -11.23 -8.03 1.56
CA SER A 218 -10.46 -8.73 2.59
C SER A 218 -10.89 -10.19 2.81
N ARG A 219 -10.15 -10.93 3.65
CA ARG A 219 -10.28 -12.35 3.96
C ARG A 219 -9.80 -13.25 2.81
N ALA A 220 -8.48 -13.34 2.65
CA ALA A 220 -7.82 -14.03 1.53
C ALA A 220 -8.28 -15.48 1.30
N SER A 221 -8.59 -16.25 2.35
CA SER A 221 -9.03 -17.65 2.27
C SER A 221 -10.55 -17.87 2.25
N ASP A 222 -11.35 -16.80 2.32
CA ASP A 222 -12.81 -16.90 2.38
C ASP A 222 -13.43 -17.06 0.98
N PRO A 223 -14.20 -18.13 0.70
CA PRO A 223 -14.81 -18.36 -0.61
C PRO A 223 -15.83 -17.30 -1.04
N GLN A 224 -16.54 -16.64 -0.10
CA GLN A 224 -17.48 -15.57 -0.44
C GLN A 224 -16.71 -14.29 -0.81
N ALA A 225 -15.68 -13.96 -0.05
CA ALA A 225 -14.80 -12.84 -0.38
C ALA A 225 -14.11 -13.06 -1.74
N GLU A 226 -13.73 -14.31 -2.06
CA GLU A 226 -13.13 -14.64 -3.36
C GLU A 226 -14.11 -14.43 -4.53
N GLN A 227 -15.40 -14.68 -4.34
CA GLN A 227 -16.41 -14.34 -5.37
C GLN A 227 -16.41 -12.84 -5.67
N THR A 228 -16.36 -12.01 -4.64
CA THR A 228 -16.26 -10.56 -4.78
C THR A 228 -14.94 -10.15 -5.45
N ARG A 229 -13.80 -10.71 -5.00
CA ARG A 229 -12.49 -10.43 -5.63
C ARG A 229 -12.46 -10.79 -7.11
N ARG A 230 -13.13 -11.88 -7.53
CA ARG A 230 -13.26 -12.21 -8.96
C ARG A 230 -14.01 -11.15 -9.76
N LEU A 231 -14.98 -10.45 -9.16
CA LEU A 231 -15.65 -9.32 -9.81
C LEU A 231 -14.71 -8.11 -9.91
N ASN A 232 -13.95 -7.82 -8.83
CA ASN A 232 -12.93 -6.78 -8.85
C ASN A 232 -11.88 -7.06 -9.95
N ALA A 233 -11.39 -8.31 -10.01
CA ALA A 233 -10.42 -8.74 -11.01
C ALA A 233 -10.94 -8.60 -12.45
N ARG A 234 -12.22 -8.90 -12.70
CA ARG A 234 -12.83 -8.69 -14.03
C ARG A 234 -12.85 -7.21 -14.42
N THR A 235 -13.29 -6.34 -13.51
CA THR A 235 -13.31 -4.89 -13.76
C THR A 235 -11.92 -4.39 -14.15
N LEU A 236 -10.89 -4.80 -13.40
CA LEU A 236 -9.50 -4.44 -13.68
C LEU A 236 -9.01 -5.04 -15.01
N ARG A 237 -9.24 -6.34 -15.22
CA ARG A 237 -8.81 -7.04 -16.43
C ARG A 237 -9.42 -6.45 -17.69
N ASP A 238 -10.75 -6.22 -17.68
CA ASP A 238 -11.48 -5.64 -18.81
C ASP A 238 -10.97 -4.21 -19.12
N ARG A 239 -10.53 -3.46 -18.12
CA ARG A 239 -10.00 -2.12 -18.34
C ARG A 239 -8.56 -2.18 -18.89
N ALA A 240 -7.70 -2.99 -18.31
CA ALA A 240 -6.33 -3.19 -18.80
C ALA A 240 -6.33 -3.71 -20.26
N ASP A 241 -7.20 -4.67 -20.56
CA ASP A 241 -7.35 -5.21 -21.93
C ASP A 241 -7.78 -4.16 -22.94
N ARG A 242 -8.66 -3.22 -22.56
CA ARG A 242 -9.04 -2.10 -23.45
C ARG A 242 -7.88 -1.16 -23.75
N ILE A 243 -7.01 -0.89 -22.78
CA ILE A 243 -5.79 -0.10 -23.02
C ILE A 243 -4.86 -0.85 -23.96
N LEU A 244 -4.60 -2.14 -23.67
CA LEU A 244 -3.71 -2.99 -24.45
C LEU A 244 -4.24 -3.33 -25.84
N ALA A 245 -5.56 -3.29 -26.06
CA ALA A 245 -6.15 -3.39 -27.39
C ALA A 245 -5.92 -2.13 -28.24
N GLY A 246 -5.75 -0.98 -27.60
CA GLY A 246 -5.37 0.28 -28.24
C GLY A 246 -3.87 0.40 -28.51
N ASP A 247 -3.05 -0.02 -27.55
CA ASP A 247 -1.58 -0.13 -27.66
C ASP A 247 -1.11 -1.38 -26.92
N ALA A 248 -0.72 -2.42 -27.65
CA ALA A 248 -0.26 -3.69 -27.10
C ALA A 248 1.08 -3.58 -26.33
N SER A 249 1.76 -2.44 -26.43
CA SER A 249 2.99 -2.12 -25.73
C SER A 249 2.78 -1.03 -24.67
N ALA A 250 1.55 -0.80 -24.24
CA ALA A 250 1.28 0.18 -23.19
C ALA A 250 1.98 -0.18 -21.87
N ASP A 251 2.59 0.83 -21.26
CA ASP A 251 3.27 0.74 -19.97
C ASP A 251 2.22 0.78 -18.84
N ILE A 252 1.98 -0.37 -18.20
CA ILE A 252 0.98 -0.48 -17.14
C ILE A 252 1.58 -1.13 -15.91
N ILE A 253 1.41 -0.47 -14.76
CA ILE A 253 1.68 -1.01 -13.42
C ILE A 253 0.34 -1.25 -12.73
N ILE A 254 0.14 -2.44 -12.21
CA ILE A 254 -1.02 -2.83 -11.41
C ILE A 254 -0.54 -3.09 -9.99
N ALA A 255 -0.98 -2.30 -9.01
CA ALA A 255 -0.46 -2.33 -7.65
C ALA A 255 -1.56 -2.14 -6.59
N GLY A 256 -1.25 -2.45 -5.34
CA GLY A 256 -2.12 -2.25 -4.18
C GLY A 256 -2.23 -3.46 -3.25
N ASP A 257 -3.21 -3.41 -2.35
CA ASP A 257 -3.62 -4.52 -1.50
C ASP A 257 -4.72 -5.35 -2.20
N PHE A 258 -4.34 -6.50 -2.70
CA PHE A 258 -5.28 -7.39 -3.40
C PHE A 258 -6.00 -8.35 -2.46
N ASN A 259 -5.62 -8.39 -1.18
CA ASN A 259 -6.15 -9.36 -0.23
C ASN A 259 -6.13 -10.80 -0.80
N SER A 260 -5.14 -11.08 -1.61
CA SER A 260 -4.87 -12.36 -2.28
C SER A 260 -3.36 -12.60 -2.30
N GLN A 261 -2.95 -13.84 -2.02
CA GLN A 261 -1.55 -14.24 -2.12
C GLN A 261 -1.12 -14.25 -3.59
N TYR A 262 0.15 -13.93 -3.89
CA TYR A 262 0.65 -13.93 -5.30
C TYR A 262 0.43 -15.28 -5.99
N ASN A 263 0.43 -16.36 -5.23
CA ASN A 263 0.18 -17.74 -5.65
C ASN A 263 -1.13 -18.31 -5.06
N GLN A 264 -2.18 -17.51 -5.05
CA GLN A 264 -3.47 -17.76 -4.39
C GLN A 264 -4.04 -19.15 -4.71
N THR A 265 -3.94 -19.59 -5.96
CA THR A 265 -4.41 -20.91 -6.42
C THR A 265 -3.70 -22.05 -5.70
N LYS A 266 -2.39 -21.90 -5.40
CA LYS A 266 -1.61 -22.93 -4.69
C LYS A 266 -1.85 -22.90 -3.19
N ILE A 267 -1.92 -21.70 -2.59
CA ILE A 267 -2.11 -21.53 -1.14
C ILE A 267 -3.53 -21.87 -0.70
N ASN A 268 -4.54 -21.52 -1.50
CA ASN A 268 -5.95 -21.70 -1.18
C ASN A 268 -6.69 -22.51 -2.24
N PRO A 269 -6.30 -23.78 -2.51
CA PRO A 269 -6.87 -24.60 -3.59
C PRO A 269 -8.38 -24.86 -3.42
N HIS A 270 -8.91 -24.76 -2.19
CA HIS A 270 -10.33 -24.90 -1.89
C HIS A 270 -11.21 -23.78 -2.49
N LEU A 271 -10.60 -22.66 -2.90
CA LEU A 271 -11.31 -21.55 -3.56
C LEU A 271 -11.66 -21.86 -5.01
N GLY A 272 -11.05 -22.89 -5.61
CA GLY A 272 -11.17 -23.22 -7.02
C GLY A 272 -10.58 -22.12 -7.91
N LYS A 273 -11.39 -21.53 -8.79
CA LYS A 273 -10.94 -20.41 -9.64
C LYS A 273 -10.70 -19.15 -8.81
N THR A 274 -9.45 -18.62 -8.86
CA THR A 274 -9.05 -17.45 -8.07
C THR A 274 -9.10 -16.15 -8.87
N ALA A 275 -9.27 -15.03 -8.16
CA ALA A 275 -9.33 -13.69 -8.73
C ALA A 275 -7.99 -13.28 -9.34
N LEU A 276 -6.90 -13.43 -8.56
CA LEU A 276 -5.59 -12.93 -8.93
C LEU A 276 -4.96 -13.73 -10.05
N ASN A 277 -4.87 -15.07 -9.88
CA ASN A 277 -4.17 -15.91 -10.86
C ASN A 277 -5.05 -16.27 -12.07
N ASP A 278 -6.34 -16.66 -11.85
CA ASP A 278 -7.16 -17.20 -12.94
C ASP A 278 -8.02 -16.16 -13.67
N VAL A 279 -8.41 -15.06 -13.01
CA VAL A 279 -9.25 -14.03 -13.63
C VAL A 279 -8.40 -12.88 -14.13
N LEU A 280 -7.52 -12.32 -13.28
CA LEU A 280 -6.61 -11.25 -13.67
C LEU A 280 -5.47 -11.78 -14.54
N GLY A 281 -5.01 -13.00 -14.32
CA GLY A 281 -3.92 -13.62 -15.08
C GLY A 281 -2.53 -13.26 -14.55
N SER A 282 -2.41 -12.97 -13.26
CA SER A 282 -1.13 -12.77 -12.57
C SER A 282 -0.33 -14.08 -12.56
N GLN A 283 0.92 -14.05 -13.02
CA GLN A 283 1.76 -15.23 -13.16
C GLN A 283 3.25 -14.90 -13.01
N GLY A 284 4.13 -15.92 -12.96
CA GLY A 284 5.54 -15.81 -12.61
C GLY A 284 6.53 -16.12 -13.75
N ASP A 285 6.08 -16.35 -14.97
CA ASP A 285 7.00 -16.56 -16.10
C ASP A 285 7.42 -15.21 -16.68
N GLU A 286 8.47 -14.64 -16.11
CA GLU A 286 9.01 -13.34 -16.53
C GLU A 286 9.55 -13.41 -17.96
N ALA A 287 10.31 -14.44 -18.29
CA ALA A 287 10.90 -14.60 -19.61
C ALA A 287 9.86 -14.69 -20.72
N ALA A 288 8.72 -15.32 -20.44
CA ALA A 288 7.58 -15.35 -21.36
C ALA A 288 6.92 -13.97 -21.45
N THR A 289 6.69 -13.28 -20.32
CA THR A 289 6.09 -11.93 -20.30
C THR A 289 6.97 -10.92 -21.03
N ALA A 290 8.27 -10.91 -20.78
CA ALA A 290 9.20 -9.99 -21.43
C ALA A 290 9.20 -10.11 -22.96
N LYS A 291 8.87 -11.29 -23.49
CA LYS A 291 8.76 -11.56 -24.94
C LYS A 291 7.35 -11.40 -25.49
N ALA A 292 6.36 -11.35 -24.62
CA ALA A 292 4.95 -11.26 -25.01
C ALA A 292 4.60 -9.87 -25.56
N THR A 293 3.40 -9.80 -26.13
CA THR A 293 2.71 -8.54 -26.44
C THR A 293 1.30 -8.63 -25.86
N GLY A 294 0.75 -7.49 -25.45
CA GLY A 294 -0.63 -7.41 -24.97
C GLY A 294 -0.77 -7.82 -23.49
N SER A 295 -1.70 -8.71 -23.19
CA SER A 295 -2.34 -8.82 -21.87
C SER A 295 -1.65 -9.74 -20.85
N SER A 296 -0.40 -10.17 -21.07
CA SER A 296 0.38 -10.87 -20.05
C SER A 296 0.67 -9.96 -18.85
N LEU A 297 0.67 -10.52 -17.64
CA LEU A 297 0.97 -9.80 -16.41
C LEU A 297 2.00 -10.59 -15.60
N TYR A 298 3.19 -10.02 -15.43
CA TYR A 298 4.21 -10.60 -14.56
C TYR A 298 4.06 -10.03 -13.14
N ASN A 299 4.09 -10.90 -12.15
CA ASN A 299 4.01 -10.52 -10.75
C ASN A 299 5.40 -10.47 -10.13
N LEU A 300 5.82 -9.31 -9.68
CA LEU A 300 7.17 -9.05 -9.21
C LEU A 300 7.57 -9.84 -7.95
N TRP A 301 6.62 -10.46 -7.23
CA TRP A 301 6.96 -11.37 -6.14
C TRP A 301 7.85 -12.53 -6.59
N HIS A 302 7.78 -12.91 -7.87
CA HIS A 302 8.55 -14.03 -8.41
C HIS A 302 10.04 -13.72 -8.59
N GLU A 303 10.48 -12.46 -8.44
CA GLU A 303 11.90 -12.09 -8.43
C GLU A 303 12.59 -12.40 -7.11
N LEU A 304 11.83 -12.40 -6.01
CA LEU A 304 12.40 -12.69 -4.70
C LEU A 304 12.45 -14.22 -4.46
N PRO A 305 13.44 -14.70 -3.71
CA PRO A 305 13.42 -16.06 -3.22
C PRO A 305 12.20 -16.27 -2.31
N PRO A 306 11.59 -17.48 -2.27
CA PRO A 306 10.35 -17.72 -1.53
C PRO A 306 10.36 -17.27 -0.06
N GLU A 307 11.51 -17.37 0.60
CA GLU A 307 11.71 -16.98 2.00
C GLU A 307 11.70 -15.46 2.23
N GLU A 308 11.81 -14.66 1.20
CA GLU A 308 11.76 -13.20 1.23
C GLU A 308 10.41 -12.63 0.73
N ARG A 309 9.45 -13.51 0.37
CA ARG A 309 8.14 -13.12 -0.14
C ARG A 309 7.16 -12.91 1.00
N PHE A 310 7.12 -11.70 1.54
CA PHE A 310 6.18 -11.34 2.60
C PHE A 310 5.89 -9.84 2.62
N SER A 311 4.64 -9.46 2.86
CA SER A 311 4.24 -8.06 3.09
C SER A 311 3.42 -7.89 4.38
N ASP A 312 2.90 -8.98 4.93
CA ASP A 312 1.97 -8.96 6.06
C ASP A 312 2.05 -10.25 6.87
N THR A 313 1.37 -10.28 7.99
CA THR A 313 1.27 -11.49 8.81
C THR A 313 -0.15 -11.74 9.27
N TYR A 314 -0.56 -13.01 9.22
CA TYR A 314 -1.84 -13.44 9.76
C TYR A 314 -1.76 -14.88 10.28
N GLY A 315 -2.28 -15.12 11.50
CA GLY A 315 -2.35 -16.48 12.07
C GLY A 315 -0.98 -17.17 12.23
N GLY A 316 0.08 -16.41 12.49
CA GLY A 316 1.45 -16.94 12.63
C GLY A 316 2.15 -17.27 11.32
N LYS A 317 1.60 -16.84 10.20
CA LYS A 317 2.15 -17.04 8.85
C LYS A 317 2.41 -15.71 8.17
N TRP A 318 3.43 -15.68 7.31
CA TRP A 318 3.73 -14.58 6.42
C TRP A 318 2.79 -14.61 5.20
N GLY A 319 2.28 -13.45 4.82
CA GLY A 319 1.42 -13.24 3.66
C GLY A 319 2.05 -12.32 2.62
N THR A 320 1.46 -12.30 1.43
CA THR A 320 1.87 -11.46 0.29
C THR A 320 0.65 -10.75 -0.28
N LEU A 321 -0.15 -10.07 0.56
CA LEU A 321 -1.40 -9.43 0.14
C LEU A 321 -1.17 -8.16 -0.68
N MET A 322 -0.04 -7.47 -0.45
CA MET A 322 0.42 -6.39 -1.31
C MET A 322 0.94 -6.95 -2.63
N GLN A 323 0.48 -6.41 -3.76
CA GLN A 323 0.84 -6.90 -5.08
C GLN A 323 1.39 -5.79 -5.97
N LYS A 324 2.32 -6.17 -6.86
CA LYS A 324 2.78 -5.32 -7.96
C LYS A 324 3.01 -6.18 -9.21
N MET A 325 2.26 -5.87 -10.26
CA MET A 325 2.32 -6.57 -11.54
C MET A 325 2.58 -5.58 -12.66
N ILE A 326 3.26 -6.04 -13.71
CA ILE A 326 3.66 -5.23 -14.85
C ILE A 326 3.30 -5.88 -16.17
N THR A 327 3.08 -5.05 -17.19
CA THR A 327 2.79 -5.49 -18.57
C THR A 327 4.07 -5.65 -19.40
N PRO A 328 4.00 -6.35 -20.56
CA PRO A 328 5.13 -6.52 -21.48
C PRO A 328 5.74 -5.22 -22.00
N GLY A 329 4.98 -4.10 -22.05
CA GLY A 329 5.50 -2.80 -22.46
C GLY A 329 6.70 -2.37 -21.61
N LEU A 330 6.63 -2.63 -20.30
CA LEU A 330 7.70 -2.26 -19.36
C LEU A 330 9.01 -3.07 -19.52
N TYR A 331 9.07 -3.98 -20.50
CA TYR A 331 10.30 -4.71 -20.89
C TYR A 331 10.84 -4.29 -22.25
N ASP A 332 10.21 -3.33 -22.95
CA ASP A 332 10.71 -2.86 -24.23
C ASP A 332 11.63 -1.63 -24.07
N HIS A 333 12.16 -1.12 -25.18
CA HIS A 333 13.04 0.03 -25.20
C HIS A 333 12.31 1.31 -25.61
N HIS A 334 11.03 1.45 -25.22
CA HIS A 334 10.22 2.63 -25.49
C HIS A 334 9.48 3.09 -24.21
N GLY A 335 9.41 4.38 -23.98
CA GLY A 335 8.68 4.97 -22.86
C GLY A 335 9.32 4.66 -21.52
N VAL A 336 8.69 3.79 -20.75
CA VAL A 336 9.11 3.41 -19.41
C VAL A 336 9.55 1.95 -19.40
N GLN A 337 10.64 1.67 -18.73
CA GLN A 337 11.22 0.34 -18.64
C GLN A 337 11.37 -0.05 -17.15
N TYR A 338 10.98 -1.27 -16.81
CA TYR A 338 11.27 -1.86 -15.51
C TYR A 338 12.79 -2.07 -15.35
N VAL A 339 13.30 -1.81 -14.17
CA VAL A 339 14.68 -2.15 -13.81
C VAL A 339 14.66 -3.54 -13.21
N ASP A 340 15.13 -4.51 -13.98
CA ASP A 340 15.20 -5.93 -13.64
C ASP A 340 15.79 -6.15 -12.24
N ASP A 341 15.23 -7.10 -11.47
CA ASP A 341 15.62 -7.43 -10.09
C ASP A 341 15.57 -6.24 -9.10
N SER A 342 14.68 -5.26 -9.32
CA SER A 342 14.59 -4.10 -8.43
C SER A 342 13.42 -4.14 -7.46
N PHE A 343 12.59 -5.17 -7.52
CA PHE A 343 11.49 -5.33 -6.58
C PHE A 343 11.99 -5.63 -5.16
N ALA A 344 11.40 -4.97 -4.16
CA ALA A 344 11.81 -5.14 -2.77
C ALA A 344 10.65 -4.90 -1.79
N VAL A 345 10.71 -5.59 -0.68
CA VAL A 345 9.89 -5.29 0.51
C VAL A 345 10.62 -4.27 1.37
N VAL A 346 9.91 -3.24 1.82
CA VAL A 346 10.48 -2.14 2.60
C VAL A 346 10.42 -2.45 4.09
N VAL A 347 11.44 -3.11 4.57
CA VAL A 347 11.61 -3.46 6.00
C VAL A 347 12.62 -2.52 6.63
N LEU A 348 12.20 -1.80 7.67
CA LEU A 348 13.04 -0.87 8.44
C LEU A 348 13.13 -1.39 9.89
N PRO A 349 14.17 -2.17 10.24
CA PRO A 349 14.27 -2.82 11.53
C PRO A 349 14.17 -1.83 12.70
N GLY A 350 13.30 -2.15 13.67
CA GLY A 350 13.04 -1.31 14.84
C GLY A 350 12.16 -0.08 14.58
N PHE A 351 11.80 0.21 13.33
CA PHE A 351 10.89 1.32 12.97
C PHE A 351 9.53 0.81 12.50
N ASN A 352 9.46 0.20 11.32
CA ASN A 352 8.23 -0.43 10.84
C ASN A 352 8.12 -1.91 11.18
N THR A 353 9.07 -2.41 11.99
CA THR A 353 9.08 -3.76 12.53
C THR A 353 8.95 -3.76 14.05
N VAL A 354 8.49 -4.88 14.60
CA VAL A 354 8.37 -5.10 16.03
C VAL A 354 8.77 -6.54 16.42
N GLY A 355 9.37 -6.64 17.60
CA GLY A 355 9.77 -7.92 18.18
C GLY A 355 10.99 -8.57 17.50
N PRO A 356 11.41 -9.75 18.00
CA PRO A 356 12.63 -10.43 17.53
C PRO A 356 12.49 -11.13 16.18
N LEU A 357 11.30 -11.10 15.58
CA LEU A 357 11.00 -11.68 14.27
C LEU A 357 10.69 -10.62 13.21
N ASP A 358 10.95 -9.35 13.52
CA ASP A 358 10.73 -8.21 12.62
C ASP A 358 9.34 -8.18 11.97
N LEU A 359 8.28 -8.47 12.75
CA LEU A 359 6.91 -8.43 12.25
C LEU A 359 6.47 -6.99 11.91
N PRO A 360 5.50 -6.78 10.99
CA PRO A 360 4.94 -5.47 10.73
C PRO A 360 4.46 -4.79 12.02
N ARG A 361 4.89 -3.57 12.24
CA ARG A 361 4.50 -2.77 13.40
C ARG A 361 3.19 -2.07 13.13
N ARG A 362 2.10 -2.75 13.41
CA ARG A 362 0.73 -2.27 13.18
C ARG A 362 0.47 -0.92 13.82
N TRP A 363 -0.40 -0.13 13.19
CA TRP A 363 -0.92 1.09 13.80
C TRP A 363 -1.84 0.77 14.98
N THR A 364 -1.84 1.62 15.99
CA THR A 364 -2.78 1.57 17.11
C THR A 364 -3.16 2.96 17.59
N ASN A 365 -4.45 3.16 17.88
CA ASN A 365 -4.97 4.36 18.52
C ASN A 365 -4.83 4.32 20.04
N ALA A 366 -4.34 3.25 20.65
CA ALA A 366 -4.12 3.19 22.10
C ALA A 366 -3.02 4.14 22.54
N GLY A 367 -3.14 4.69 23.77
CA GLY A 367 -2.16 5.61 24.35
C GLY A 367 -1.97 6.89 23.52
N GLN A 368 -0.75 7.18 23.12
CA GLN A 368 -0.38 8.31 22.26
C GLN A 368 -0.48 8.01 20.76
N GLY A 369 -0.96 6.84 20.40
CA GLY A 369 -0.84 6.32 19.04
C GLY A 369 0.56 5.79 18.73
N GLY A 370 0.69 4.96 17.74
CA GLY A 370 2.00 4.43 17.33
C GLY A 370 1.91 3.31 16.30
N GLY A 371 3.07 2.88 15.83
CA GLY A 371 3.18 1.92 14.74
C GLY A 371 3.18 2.58 13.36
N THR A 372 3.22 1.77 12.33
CA THR A 372 3.23 2.23 10.93
C THR A 372 2.06 1.64 10.17
N SER A 373 2.08 0.33 9.92
CA SER A 373 1.04 -0.42 9.21
C SER A 373 1.16 -1.91 9.51
N ASP A 374 0.07 -2.65 9.32
CA ASP A 374 0.05 -4.11 9.33
C ASP A 374 0.59 -4.73 8.03
N HIS A 375 0.96 -3.87 7.06
CA HIS A 375 1.64 -4.24 5.83
C HIS A 375 2.99 -3.56 5.70
N PHE A 376 4.00 -4.28 5.22
CA PHE A 376 5.20 -3.67 4.69
C PHE A 376 4.92 -3.07 3.32
N PRO A 377 5.44 -1.86 3.03
CA PRO A 377 5.40 -1.33 1.69
C PRO A 377 6.26 -2.17 0.74
N ILE A 378 5.89 -2.18 -0.55
CA ILE A 378 6.66 -2.80 -1.62
C ILE A 378 7.07 -1.76 -2.66
N ALA A 379 8.30 -1.83 -3.13
CA ALA A 379 8.88 -0.88 -4.07
C ALA A 379 9.47 -1.58 -5.28
N ALA A 380 9.52 -0.86 -6.41
CA ALA A 380 10.25 -1.29 -7.59
C ALA A 380 10.79 -0.04 -8.32
N ARG A 381 11.90 -0.19 -9.04
CA ARG A 381 12.50 0.88 -9.83
C ARG A 381 12.17 0.75 -11.30
N PHE A 382 12.01 1.89 -11.93
CA PHE A 382 11.76 2.05 -13.35
C PHE A 382 12.70 3.10 -13.92
N ARG A 383 12.82 3.16 -15.23
CA ARG A 383 13.62 4.18 -15.90
C ARG A 383 12.97 4.64 -17.19
N THR A 384 13.23 5.87 -17.58
CA THR A 384 12.85 6.38 -18.90
C THR A 384 13.83 5.87 -19.96
N VAL A 385 13.31 5.43 -21.11
CA VAL A 385 14.11 4.98 -22.24
C VAL A 385 13.77 5.74 -23.55
N GLY A 386 12.84 6.69 -23.46
CA GLY A 386 12.45 7.58 -24.56
C GLY A 386 11.85 6.85 -25.76
N ASP A 387 12.05 7.38 -26.96
CA ASP A 387 11.50 6.85 -28.22
C ASP A 387 12.33 5.71 -28.80
N GLY A 388 12.69 4.73 -27.98
CA GLY A 388 13.43 3.56 -28.40
C GLY A 388 12.58 2.55 -29.17
N ASP A 389 13.21 1.41 -29.52
CA ASP A 389 12.59 0.38 -30.34
C ASP A 389 11.67 -0.54 -29.51
N LYS A 390 10.37 -0.47 -29.73
CA LYS A 390 9.37 -1.35 -29.09
C LYS A 390 9.57 -2.84 -29.36
N ALA A 391 10.27 -3.22 -30.42
CA ALA A 391 10.56 -4.62 -30.72
C ALA A 391 11.76 -5.16 -29.95
N LYS A 392 12.61 -4.29 -29.44
CA LYS A 392 13.78 -4.65 -28.64
C LYS A 392 13.37 -4.85 -27.19
N ARG A 393 13.81 -5.94 -26.58
CA ARG A 393 13.51 -6.30 -25.19
C ARG A 393 14.73 -6.19 -24.28
N VAL A 394 14.49 -5.90 -23.01
CA VAL A 394 15.50 -5.99 -21.95
C VAL A 394 16.07 -7.39 -21.89
N ALA A 395 17.37 -7.48 -21.67
CA ALA A 395 18.01 -8.74 -21.32
C ALA A 395 17.84 -8.96 -19.83
N LEU A 396 17.11 -9.99 -19.46
CA LEU A 396 16.93 -10.40 -18.07
C LEU A 396 18.23 -11.04 -17.57
N SER A 397 18.65 -10.68 -16.36
CA SER A 397 19.85 -11.24 -15.72
C SER A 397 19.55 -12.55 -15.02
N ASP A 398 18.45 -12.61 -14.29
CA ASP A 398 17.96 -13.78 -13.57
C ASP A 398 16.43 -13.79 -13.63
N PRO A 399 15.82 -14.37 -14.69
CA PRO A 399 14.39 -14.33 -14.86
C PRO A 399 13.67 -14.97 -13.67
N GLY A 400 12.71 -14.25 -13.12
CA GLY A 400 11.84 -14.72 -12.05
C GLY A 400 11.20 -16.07 -12.38
N THR A 401 11.11 -16.94 -11.40
CA THR A 401 10.64 -18.32 -11.58
C THR A 401 9.19 -18.51 -11.14
N GLU A 402 8.44 -19.38 -11.82
CA GLU A 402 7.12 -19.84 -11.38
C GLU A 402 7.17 -20.74 -10.13
N ASP A 403 8.36 -21.01 -9.59
CA ASP A 403 8.50 -21.82 -8.39
C ASP A 403 7.85 -21.10 -7.19
N SER A 404 6.73 -21.67 -6.78
CA SER A 404 5.89 -21.07 -5.73
C SER A 404 5.49 -22.15 -4.73
N PRO A 405 5.73 -21.94 -3.43
CA PRO A 405 5.30 -22.85 -2.40
C PRO A 405 3.77 -23.01 -2.39
N SER A 406 3.31 -24.17 -1.92
CA SER A 406 1.88 -24.45 -1.70
C SER A 406 1.41 -24.08 -0.28
N GLU A 407 2.32 -23.60 0.55
CA GLU A 407 2.04 -23.17 1.94
C GLU A 407 2.70 -21.81 2.20
N LEU A 408 2.07 -21.01 3.05
CA LEU A 408 2.66 -19.77 3.54
C LEU A 408 3.79 -20.07 4.53
N LEU A 409 4.82 -19.24 4.50
CA LEU A 409 5.93 -19.35 5.44
C LEU A 409 5.44 -19.13 6.87
N GLU A 410 5.90 -19.97 7.78
CA GLU A 410 5.72 -19.77 9.21
C GLU A 410 6.52 -18.55 9.68
N VAL A 411 5.93 -17.75 10.56
CA VAL A 411 6.61 -16.59 11.18
C VAL A 411 7.80 -17.04 12.07
N GLY A 412 7.88 -18.33 12.39
CA GLY A 412 8.99 -18.87 13.17
C GLY A 412 8.87 -18.63 14.68
N LEU A 413 7.68 -18.36 15.20
CA LEU A 413 7.44 -18.19 16.65
C LEU A 413 8.03 -19.34 17.49
N HIS A 414 7.99 -20.56 16.96
CA HIS A 414 8.54 -21.76 17.61
C HIS A 414 10.07 -21.78 17.67
N THR A 415 10.76 -20.93 16.92
CA THR A 415 12.23 -20.83 16.93
C THR A 415 12.74 -19.96 18.07
N LEU A 416 11.88 -19.13 18.66
CA LEU A 416 12.23 -18.25 19.76
C LEU A 416 12.50 -19.05 21.03
N LYS A 417 13.68 -18.84 21.61
CA LYS A 417 13.98 -19.41 22.89
C LYS A 417 13.28 -18.66 24.03
N PRO A 418 12.88 -19.32 25.10
CA PRO A 418 12.18 -18.69 26.23
C PRO A 418 12.90 -17.48 26.84
N ASP A 419 14.22 -17.44 26.80
CA ASP A 419 15.04 -16.32 27.29
C ASP A 419 15.04 -15.10 26.35
N GLN A 420 14.69 -15.29 25.09
CA GLN A 420 14.53 -14.20 24.10
C GLN A 420 13.18 -13.50 24.21
N ILE A 421 12.22 -14.08 24.94
CA ILE A 421 10.89 -13.54 25.10
C ILE A 421 10.73 -12.98 26.51
N PRO A 422 10.54 -11.66 26.70
CA PRO A 422 10.36 -11.07 28.02
C PRO A 422 9.10 -11.62 28.72
N SER A 423 9.12 -11.65 30.04
CA SER A 423 7.93 -12.02 30.82
C SER A 423 6.95 -10.86 30.84
N PHE A 424 5.67 -11.12 30.55
CA PHE A 424 4.60 -10.14 30.72
C PHE A 424 4.45 -9.75 32.19
N LYS A 425 4.28 -8.47 32.44
CA LYS A 425 3.99 -7.88 33.76
C LYS A 425 2.84 -6.90 33.60
N ALA A 426 2.09 -6.68 34.67
CA ALA A 426 0.96 -5.75 34.66
C ALA A 426 1.33 -4.31 34.20
N VAL A 427 2.60 -3.91 34.33
CA VAL A 427 3.10 -2.63 33.84
C VAL A 427 3.01 -2.49 32.31
N HIS A 428 3.13 -3.60 31.56
CA HIS A 428 3.03 -3.58 30.09
C HIS A 428 1.60 -3.24 29.63
N ALA A 429 0.59 -3.64 30.40
CA ALA A 429 -0.81 -3.31 30.10
C ALA A 429 -1.19 -1.85 30.39
N LYS A 430 -0.31 -1.07 31.05
CA LYS A 430 -0.57 0.36 31.32
C LYS A 430 -0.32 1.23 30.08
N ASP A 431 0.50 0.77 29.16
CA ASP A 431 0.77 1.43 27.87
C ASP A 431 0.77 0.37 26.76
N PRO A 432 -0.41 -0.14 26.38
CA PRO A 432 -0.51 -1.19 25.38
C PRO A 432 -0.04 -0.76 23.99
N ALA A 433 -0.13 0.53 23.66
CA ALA A 433 0.35 1.05 22.40
C ALA A 433 1.85 0.85 22.21
N ARG A 434 2.61 1.03 23.29
CA ARG A 434 4.07 0.86 23.27
C ARG A 434 4.48 -0.58 22.99
N HIS A 435 3.64 -1.53 23.38
CA HIS A 435 3.93 -2.97 23.33
C HIS A 435 3.15 -3.71 22.26
N MET A 436 2.45 -2.99 21.39
CA MET A 436 1.70 -3.59 20.29
C MET A 436 2.64 -4.36 19.36
N GLY A 437 2.32 -5.64 19.12
CA GLY A 437 3.14 -6.57 18.33
C GLY A 437 4.33 -7.18 19.04
N GLU A 438 4.65 -6.78 20.28
CA GLU A 438 5.70 -7.45 21.07
C GLU A 438 5.23 -8.82 21.58
N PHE A 439 6.18 -9.74 21.72
CA PHE A 439 5.94 -11.06 22.29
C PHE A 439 6.29 -11.10 23.77
N PHE A 440 5.38 -11.69 24.56
CA PHE A 440 5.60 -11.88 25.98
C PHE A 440 5.32 -13.32 26.37
N ARG A 441 6.15 -13.86 27.28
CA ARG A 441 5.80 -15.06 28.04
C ARG A 441 4.82 -14.67 29.13
N VAL A 442 3.67 -15.31 29.15
CA VAL A 442 2.64 -15.06 30.17
C VAL A 442 2.59 -16.26 31.12
N ARG A 443 2.63 -15.98 32.40
CA ARG A 443 2.36 -16.97 33.46
C ARG A 443 1.25 -16.44 34.34
N GLY A 444 0.17 -17.20 34.45
CA GLY A 444 -1.01 -16.80 35.22
C GLY A 444 -2.00 -17.94 35.36
N LYS A 445 -3.16 -17.68 35.96
CA LYS A 445 -4.26 -18.61 36.10
C LYS A 445 -5.33 -18.32 35.07
N ILE A 446 -5.95 -19.34 34.47
CA ILE A 446 -7.13 -19.15 33.65
C ILE A 446 -8.27 -18.70 34.57
N SER A 447 -8.66 -17.44 34.47
CA SER A 447 -9.68 -16.83 35.32
C SER A 447 -11.09 -16.95 34.73
N SER A 448 -11.22 -17.07 33.41
CA SER A 448 -12.49 -17.29 32.72
C SER A 448 -12.27 -18.08 31.42
N LEU A 449 -13.24 -18.92 31.06
CA LEU A 449 -13.25 -19.67 29.81
C LEU A 449 -14.16 -19.01 28.74
N ARG A 450 -15.07 -18.12 29.14
CA ARG A 450 -15.99 -17.40 28.24
C ARG A 450 -16.33 -16.02 28.82
N PRO A 451 -15.72 -14.94 28.34
CA PRO A 451 -14.57 -14.92 27.40
C PRO A 451 -13.33 -15.57 28.04
N LEU A 452 -12.41 -16.08 27.20
CA LEU A 452 -11.18 -16.65 27.70
C LEU A 452 -10.32 -15.54 28.32
N ALA A 453 -9.93 -15.70 29.58
CA ALA A 453 -9.13 -14.73 30.31
C ALA A 453 -8.11 -15.39 31.21
N ILE A 454 -6.97 -14.71 31.41
CA ILE A 454 -5.89 -15.10 32.30
C ILE A 454 -5.71 -14.04 33.38
N GLU A 455 -5.54 -14.47 34.62
CA GLU A 455 -5.12 -13.59 35.72
C GLU A 455 -3.60 -13.57 35.84
N VAL A 456 -3.02 -12.37 35.78
CA VAL A 456 -1.59 -12.11 35.97
C VAL A 456 -1.44 -10.98 36.98
N ASP A 457 -0.65 -11.19 38.01
CA ASP A 457 -0.42 -10.20 39.08
C ASP A 457 -1.72 -9.63 39.70
N GLY A 458 -2.77 -10.46 39.82
CA GLY A 458 -4.07 -10.08 40.37
C GLY A 458 -4.98 -9.29 39.42
N GLN A 459 -4.63 -9.16 38.15
CA GLN A 459 -5.44 -8.52 37.13
C GLN A 459 -5.85 -9.50 36.04
N ASN A 460 -7.05 -9.35 35.50
CA ASN A 460 -7.60 -10.20 34.45
C ASN A 460 -7.33 -9.59 33.07
N TYR A 461 -6.83 -10.41 32.15
CA TYR A 461 -6.57 -10.04 30.76
C TYR A 461 -7.31 -10.99 29.82
N LEU A 462 -8.00 -10.42 28.85
CA LEU A 462 -8.67 -11.19 27.83
C LEU A 462 -7.63 -11.80 26.88
N LEU A 463 -7.81 -13.08 26.55
CA LEU A 463 -6.99 -13.76 25.57
C LEU A 463 -7.77 -13.93 24.27
N HIS A 464 -7.26 -13.37 23.20
CA HIS A 464 -7.76 -13.57 21.85
C HIS A 464 -6.80 -14.45 21.06
N SER A 465 -7.33 -15.45 20.38
CA SER A 465 -6.57 -16.27 19.45
C SER A 465 -7.40 -16.53 18.21
N HIS A 466 -6.76 -16.49 17.07
CA HIS A 466 -7.34 -16.93 15.79
C HIS A 466 -7.13 -18.44 15.57
N ASP A 467 -6.32 -19.09 16.39
CA ASP A 467 -6.09 -20.54 16.38
C ASP A 467 -7.17 -21.25 17.19
N ASP A 468 -8.00 -22.02 16.49
CA ASP A 468 -9.10 -22.78 17.12
C ASP A 468 -8.59 -23.90 18.00
N ASP A 469 -7.52 -24.57 17.62
CA ASP A 469 -6.96 -25.69 18.39
C ASP A 469 -6.35 -25.18 19.68
N LEU A 470 -5.61 -24.06 19.63
CA LEU A 470 -5.09 -23.40 20.82
C LEU A 470 -6.22 -22.93 21.75
N ARG A 471 -7.29 -22.33 21.19
CA ARG A 471 -8.48 -21.94 21.98
C ARG A 471 -9.12 -23.14 22.65
N GLN A 472 -9.22 -24.27 21.97
CA GLN A 472 -9.78 -25.49 22.50
C GLN A 472 -8.89 -26.09 23.61
N GLN A 473 -7.58 -26.12 23.38
CA GLN A 473 -6.61 -26.56 24.39
C GLN A 473 -6.70 -25.69 25.65
N LEU A 474 -6.66 -24.36 25.51
CA LEU A 474 -6.75 -23.44 26.65
C LEU A 474 -8.05 -23.58 27.43
N ARG A 475 -9.17 -23.94 26.76
CA ARG A 475 -10.46 -24.21 27.41
C ARG A 475 -10.50 -25.54 28.14
N SER A 476 -9.60 -26.46 27.80
CA SER A 476 -9.50 -27.79 28.44
C SER A 476 -8.67 -27.76 29.73
N TYR A 477 -7.89 -26.70 29.97
CA TYR A 477 -7.13 -26.58 31.21
C TYR A 477 -8.03 -26.38 32.42
N PRO A 478 -7.75 -27.03 33.55
CA PRO A 478 -8.52 -26.83 34.77
C PRO A 478 -8.38 -25.38 35.27
N LYS A 479 -9.45 -24.83 35.86
CA LYS A 479 -9.47 -23.45 36.40
C LYS A 479 -8.49 -23.22 37.57
N GLU A 480 -7.93 -24.28 38.10
CA GLU A 480 -6.98 -24.28 39.20
C GLU A 480 -5.62 -24.90 38.75
N GLY A 481 -4.90 -24.22 37.91
CA GLY A 481 -3.62 -24.72 37.43
C GLY A 481 -2.62 -23.64 37.18
#